data_0537d5a5905083b59b972f2e6ca8b820
#
_entry.id   0537d5a5905083b59b972f2e6ca8b820
#
_cell.length_a   1.000
_cell.length_b   1.000
_cell.length_c   1.000
_cell.angle_alpha   90.00
_cell.angle_beta   90.00
_cell.angle_gamma   90.00
#
_symmetry.space_group_name_H-M   'P 1'
#
loop_
_entity.id
_entity.type
_entity.pdbx_description
1 polymer ?
#
loop_
_entity_poly.entity_id
_entity_poly.type
_entity_poly.pdbx_seq_one_letter_code
_entity_poly.pdbx_strand_id
1 'polypeptide(L)'
;MPSSSAIVAPSDYEVAALGQVFTPPAIVDCMRKLVRNTGRVLEPACGDGAFLQHLPGALGIEIDPRHAPPGAEVMNFFELSDDEAFATIIGNPPYVRYQDISPGTRRLARGTVLDKRANLYLFFIEKCLRLLEPGGELIFITPRDFLKATSAVPLNRLMFELGTITEFIDLGDLHLFDDATPNCAIWRFERGNLTRQTRYAALGFADTAETLAAPPWGERRFLESGGHLLFTRHDYPLRLSDIAFVKVGAVSGADDLYTSDAAGNRDFVCSSTVADGLTRRMIWCEPGEPPPEALLPHKERLISRRIKPYTETNWWLWGRGYYVSDLPRVYVNGKTRRAQPFFVHDCTNYD
;
A
#
# COMPACT_ATOMS: atom_id res chain seq x y z
N MET A 1 19.74 -31.52 -24.10
CA MET A 1 18.28 -31.49 -24.27
C MET A 1 17.87 -30.08 -23.90
N PRO A 2 17.34 -29.22 -24.80
CA PRO A 2 16.89 -27.90 -24.42
C PRO A 2 15.61 -28.04 -23.59
N SER A 3 15.56 -27.35 -22.45
CA SER A 3 14.42 -27.27 -21.56
C SER A 3 13.25 -26.61 -22.31
N SER A 4 12.12 -27.29 -22.34
CA SER A 4 10.86 -26.80 -22.87
C SER A 4 10.45 -25.55 -22.07
N SER A 5 10.66 -24.36 -22.67
CA SER A 5 9.99 -23.14 -22.21
C SER A 5 8.49 -23.36 -22.34
N ALA A 6 7.79 -23.39 -21.21
CA ALA A 6 6.34 -23.46 -21.20
C ALA A 6 5.80 -22.22 -21.91
N ILE A 7 5.24 -22.42 -23.12
CA ILE A 7 4.55 -21.36 -23.86
C ILE A 7 3.35 -20.93 -23.02
N VAL A 8 3.41 -19.70 -22.51
CA VAL A 8 2.31 -19.06 -21.75
C VAL A 8 1.11 -18.88 -22.69
N ALA A 9 -0.08 -19.25 -22.23
CA ALA A 9 -1.28 -19.16 -23.08
C ALA A 9 -1.62 -17.71 -23.43
N PRO A 10 -2.17 -17.40 -24.62
CA PRO A 10 -2.46 -16.02 -25.06
C PRO A 10 -3.37 -15.21 -24.12
N SER A 11 -4.20 -15.86 -23.28
CA SER A 11 -5.04 -15.23 -22.26
C SER A 11 -4.27 -14.63 -21.08
N ASP A 12 -2.98 -14.98 -20.92
CA ASP A 12 -2.15 -14.47 -19.82
C ASP A 12 -1.52 -13.10 -20.13
N TYR A 13 -1.72 -12.57 -21.35
CA TYR A 13 -1.16 -11.29 -21.80
C TYR A 13 -2.18 -10.15 -21.92
N GLU A 14 -3.33 -10.23 -21.27
CA GLU A 14 -4.23 -9.07 -21.19
C GLU A 14 -3.60 -7.97 -20.33
N VAL A 15 -3.56 -6.73 -20.85
CA VAL A 15 -2.97 -5.54 -20.17
C VAL A 15 -3.50 -5.38 -18.75
N ALA A 16 -4.82 -5.58 -18.55
CA ALA A 16 -5.45 -5.52 -17.24
C ALA A 16 -4.98 -6.64 -16.29
N ALA A 17 -4.69 -7.85 -16.82
CA ALA A 17 -4.20 -8.99 -16.04
C ALA A 17 -2.72 -8.88 -15.69
N LEU A 18 -1.94 -8.17 -16.54
CA LEU A 18 -0.51 -7.92 -16.31
C LEU A 18 -0.26 -6.67 -15.46
N GLY A 19 -1.26 -5.81 -15.26
CA GLY A 19 -1.11 -4.55 -14.53
C GLY A 19 -0.08 -3.61 -15.19
N GLN A 20 0.06 -3.68 -16.52
CA GLN A 20 0.99 -2.86 -17.28
C GLN A 20 0.54 -1.40 -17.27
N VAL A 21 1.43 -0.53 -16.85
CA VAL A 21 1.27 0.93 -16.91
C VAL A 21 2.54 1.50 -17.50
N PHE A 22 2.45 2.11 -18.67
CA PHE A 22 3.59 2.78 -19.29
C PHE A 22 4.02 3.99 -18.48
N THR A 23 5.34 4.13 -18.29
CA THR A 23 5.88 5.17 -17.41
C THR A 23 6.08 6.47 -18.20
N PRO A 24 5.42 7.58 -17.83
CA PRO A 24 5.59 8.86 -18.51
C PRO A 24 7.06 9.34 -18.53
N PRO A 25 7.52 10.02 -19.61
CA PRO A 25 8.91 10.47 -19.73
C PRO A 25 9.40 11.32 -18.56
N ALA A 26 8.58 12.20 -18.01
CA ALA A 26 8.94 13.03 -16.86
C ALA A 26 9.27 12.20 -15.59
N ILE A 27 8.59 11.07 -15.40
CA ILE A 27 8.86 10.12 -14.31
C ILE A 27 10.16 9.36 -14.58
N VAL A 28 10.36 8.87 -15.81
CA VAL A 28 11.61 8.20 -16.23
C VAL A 28 12.81 9.12 -15.98
N ASP A 29 12.74 10.37 -16.40
CA ASP A 29 13.81 11.36 -16.20
C ASP A 29 14.07 11.67 -14.73
N CYS A 30 13.01 11.78 -13.93
CA CYS A 30 13.13 11.96 -12.48
C CYS A 30 13.84 10.77 -11.83
N MET A 31 13.41 9.54 -12.12
CA MET A 31 13.96 8.32 -11.54
C MET A 31 15.42 8.10 -11.95
N ARG A 32 15.77 8.37 -13.21
CA ARG A 32 17.16 8.29 -13.70
C ARG A 32 18.11 9.24 -12.96
N LYS A 33 17.65 10.43 -12.59
CA LYS A 33 18.43 11.38 -11.79
C LYS A 33 18.73 10.90 -10.37
N LEU A 34 18.00 9.88 -9.88
CA LEU A 34 18.26 9.25 -8.59
C LEU A 34 19.34 8.18 -8.64
N VAL A 35 19.72 7.68 -9.82
CA VAL A 35 20.81 6.70 -9.98
C VAL A 35 22.13 7.28 -9.51
N ARG A 36 22.83 6.57 -8.63
CA ARG A 36 24.12 6.96 -8.06
C ARG A 36 25.22 5.95 -8.36
N ASN A 37 24.85 4.67 -8.43
CA ASN A 37 25.81 3.60 -8.59
C ASN A 37 26.24 3.41 -10.05
N THR A 38 27.44 2.90 -10.22
CA THR A 38 27.96 2.38 -11.49
C THR A 38 28.05 0.85 -11.37
N GLY A 39 27.76 0.13 -12.45
CA GLY A 39 27.80 -1.34 -12.45
C GLY A 39 26.62 -1.95 -13.21
N ARG A 40 26.30 -3.20 -12.92
CA ARG A 40 25.19 -3.91 -13.58
C ARG A 40 23.84 -3.30 -13.19
N VAL A 41 23.02 -3.05 -14.20
CA VAL A 41 21.69 -2.49 -14.04
C VAL A 41 20.64 -3.50 -14.46
N LEU A 42 19.55 -3.59 -13.70
CA LEU A 42 18.37 -4.42 -14.01
C LEU A 42 17.11 -3.56 -14.09
N GLU A 43 16.30 -3.80 -15.11
CA GLU A 43 14.89 -3.37 -15.18
C GLU A 43 14.01 -4.63 -15.17
N PRO A 44 13.37 -4.98 -14.06
CA PRO A 44 12.74 -6.31 -13.87
C PRO A 44 11.37 -6.48 -14.54
N ALA A 45 10.78 -5.40 -15.06
CA ALA A 45 9.55 -5.39 -15.84
C ALA A 45 9.61 -4.19 -16.80
N CYS A 46 10.32 -4.36 -17.92
CA CYS A 46 10.74 -3.22 -18.72
C CYS A 46 9.66 -2.69 -19.68
N GLY A 47 8.57 -3.42 -19.87
CA GLY A 47 7.51 -3.01 -20.79
C GLY A 47 8.06 -2.69 -22.18
N ASP A 48 7.78 -1.47 -22.67
CA ASP A 48 8.27 -0.95 -23.94
C ASP A 48 9.72 -0.43 -23.90
N GLY A 49 10.41 -0.54 -22.76
CA GLY A 49 11.80 -0.13 -22.58
C GLY A 49 12.01 1.35 -22.26
N ALA A 50 11.03 2.01 -21.66
CA ALA A 50 11.12 3.43 -21.32
C ALA A 50 12.37 3.80 -20.51
N PHE A 51 12.88 2.93 -19.66
CA PHE A 51 14.15 3.13 -18.95
C PHE A 51 15.34 2.61 -19.76
N LEU A 52 15.25 1.43 -20.42
CA LEU A 52 16.34 0.77 -21.12
C LEU A 52 16.99 1.66 -22.19
N GLN A 53 16.18 2.44 -22.93
CA GLN A 53 16.70 3.36 -23.95
C GLN A 53 17.69 4.40 -23.40
N HIS A 54 17.69 4.60 -22.08
CA HIS A 54 18.54 5.55 -21.37
C HIS A 54 19.62 4.91 -20.50
N LEU A 55 19.65 3.58 -20.42
CA LEU A 55 20.55 2.80 -19.55
C LEU A 55 21.30 1.74 -20.38
N PRO A 56 22.30 2.17 -21.18
CA PRO A 56 23.05 1.26 -22.05
C PRO A 56 23.65 0.09 -21.25
N GLY A 57 23.43 -1.14 -21.73
CA GLY A 57 23.93 -2.36 -21.08
C GLY A 57 23.11 -2.83 -19.89
N ALA A 58 21.96 -2.20 -19.57
CA ALA A 58 21.03 -2.71 -18.57
C ALA A 58 20.38 -4.01 -19.07
N LEU A 59 20.19 -4.97 -18.15
CA LEU A 59 19.38 -6.15 -18.38
C LEU A 59 17.90 -5.76 -18.22
N GLY A 60 17.10 -5.86 -19.29
CA GLY A 60 15.66 -5.70 -19.24
C GLY A 60 14.97 -7.06 -19.26
N ILE A 61 13.97 -7.25 -18.42
CA ILE A 61 13.11 -8.43 -18.42
C ILE A 61 11.68 -8.01 -18.70
N GLU A 62 11.02 -8.68 -19.64
CA GLU A 62 9.60 -8.48 -19.94
C GLU A 62 8.91 -9.84 -20.11
N ILE A 63 7.73 -10.00 -19.50
CA ILE A 63 6.97 -11.25 -19.62
C ILE A 63 6.19 -11.33 -20.93
N ASP A 64 5.77 -10.18 -21.48
CA ASP A 64 4.96 -10.10 -22.70
C ASP A 64 5.86 -9.88 -23.92
N PRO A 65 6.04 -10.88 -24.81
CA PRO A 65 6.89 -10.76 -25.96
C PRO A 65 6.42 -9.69 -26.98
N ARG A 66 5.16 -9.24 -26.89
CA ARG A 66 4.60 -8.22 -27.80
C ARG A 66 5.11 -6.82 -27.45
N HIS A 67 5.52 -6.59 -26.20
CA HIS A 67 6.00 -5.31 -25.70
C HIS A 67 7.50 -5.29 -25.44
N ALA A 68 8.14 -6.46 -25.36
CA ALA A 68 9.57 -6.54 -25.08
C ALA A 68 10.40 -5.79 -26.13
N PRO A 69 11.21 -4.78 -25.74
CA PRO A 69 12.05 -4.06 -26.67
C PRO A 69 13.24 -4.94 -27.13
N PRO A 70 13.88 -4.60 -28.25
CA PRO A 70 15.07 -5.34 -28.72
C PRO A 70 16.17 -5.38 -27.64
N GLY A 71 16.63 -6.59 -27.33
CA GLY A 71 17.69 -6.84 -26.33
C GLY A 71 17.16 -7.12 -24.92
N ALA A 72 15.85 -7.00 -24.66
CA ALA A 72 15.25 -7.48 -23.42
C ALA A 72 15.10 -9.02 -23.43
N GLU A 73 15.24 -9.62 -22.27
CA GLU A 73 14.94 -11.06 -22.06
C GLU A 73 13.44 -11.27 -21.88
N VAL A 74 12.84 -12.13 -22.71
CA VAL A 74 11.42 -12.48 -22.62
C VAL A 74 11.26 -13.63 -21.66
N MET A 75 10.96 -13.33 -20.39
CA MET A 75 10.78 -14.31 -19.33
C MET A 75 9.99 -13.74 -18.16
N ASN A 76 9.52 -14.61 -17.28
CA ASN A 76 8.98 -14.15 -16.01
C ASN A 76 10.13 -13.74 -15.07
N PHE A 77 10.10 -12.52 -14.55
CA PHE A 77 11.13 -12.01 -13.64
C PHE A 77 11.45 -12.95 -12.47
N PHE A 78 10.44 -13.66 -11.97
CA PHE A 78 10.65 -14.62 -10.87
C PHE A 78 11.44 -15.87 -11.26
N GLU A 79 11.71 -16.10 -12.55
CA GLU A 79 12.59 -17.17 -13.06
C GLU A 79 14.07 -16.75 -13.07
N LEU A 80 14.37 -15.44 -12.98
CA LEU A 80 15.75 -14.96 -12.85
C LEU A 80 16.40 -15.61 -11.62
N SER A 81 17.64 -16.10 -11.76
CA SER A 81 18.37 -16.73 -10.66
C SER A 81 18.57 -15.77 -9.49
N ASP A 82 18.42 -16.28 -8.26
CA ASP A 82 18.73 -15.52 -7.05
C ASP A 82 20.25 -15.35 -6.82
N ASP A 83 21.10 -16.00 -7.64
CA ASP A 83 22.56 -15.82 -7.65
C ASP A 83 23.01 -14.58 -8.45
N GLU A 84 22.10 -13.97 -9.20
CA GLU A 84 22.38 -12.72 -9.90
C GLU A 84 22.51 -11.55 -8.91
N ALA A 85 23.38 -10.59 -9.25
CA ALA A 85 23.62 -9.42 -8.43
C ALA A 85 23.73 -8.14 -9.29
N PHE A 86 23.13 -7.05 -8.78
CA PHE A 86 23.04 -5.77 -9.49
C PHE A 86 23.40 -4.60 -8.58
N ALA A 87 24.16 -3.65 -9.14
CA ALA A 87 24.47 -2.40 -8.48
C ALA A 87 23.24 -1.46 -8.43
N THR A 88 22.42 -1.49 -9.50
CA THR A 88 21.19 -0.68 -9.61
C THR A 88 20.06 -1.53 -10.14
N ILE A 89 18.91 -1.45 -9.50
CA ILE A 89 17.64 -1.98 -10.02
C ILE A 89 16.67 -0.81 -10.12
N ILE A 90 16.09 -0.60 -11.30
CA ILE A 90 15.20 0.55 -11.57
C ILE A 90 13.99 0.09 -12.37
N GLY A 91 12.81 0.67 -12.10
CA GLY A 91 11.62 0.37 -12.90
C GLY A 91 10.30 0.72 -12.23
N ASN A 92 9.23 0.35 -12.94
CA ASN A 92 7.84 0.44 -12.51
C ASN A 92 7.24 -0.97 -12.48
N PRO A 93 7.26 -1.68 -11.34
CA PRO A 93 6.76 -3.04 -11.27
C PRO A 93 5.23 -3.09 -11.41
N PRO A 94 4.64 -4.21 -11.89
CA PRO A 94 3.21 -4.31 -12.14
C PRO A 94 2.37 -4.32 -10.86
N TYR A 95 1.21 -3.58 -10.86
CA TYR A 95 0.32 -3.44 -9.70
C TYR A 95 -0.88 -4.39 -9.78
N VAL A 96 -0.64 -5.68 -9.59
CA VAL A 96 -1.66 -6.74 -9.69
C VAL A 96 -2.04 -7.25 -8.31
N ARG A 97 -3.34 -7.30 -8.00
CA ARG A 97 -3.82 -7.87 -6.73
C ARG A 97 -3.57 -9.39 -6.71
N TYR A 98 -3.31 -9.95 -5.54
CA TYR A 98 -2.94 -11.37 -5.40
C TYR A 98 -3.87 -12.32 -6.13
N GLN A 99 -5.19 -12.12 -6.05
CA GLN A 99 -6.18 -12.97 -6.72
C GLN A 99 -6.09 -12.93 -8.25
N ASP A 100 -5.56 -11.84 -8.80
CA ASP A 100 -5.49 -11.59 -10.24
C ASP A 100 -4.11 -11.99 -10.81
N ILE A 101 -3.13 -12.37 -9.97
CA ILE A 101 -1.82 -12.88 -10.40
C ILE A 101 -2.00 -14.24 -11.07
N SER A 102 -1.36 -14.46 -12.20
CA SER A 102 -1.41 -15.75 -12.91
C SER A 102 -0.93 -16.93 -12.03
N PRO A 103 -1.50 -18.11 -12.18
CA PRO A 103 -1.07 -19.29 -11.41
C PRO A 103 0.41 -19.64 -11.62
N GLY A 104 0.97 -19.39 -12.80
CA GLY A 104 2.40 -19.55 -13.13
C GLY A 104 3.27 -18.66 -12.26
N THR A 105 3.03 -17.34 -12.31
CA THR A 105 3.75 -16.34 -11.51
C THR A 105 3.59 -16.59 -10.01
N ARG A 106 2.39 -16.94 -9.52
CA ARG A 106 2.19 -17.30 -8.10
C ARG A 106 3.05 -18.48 -7.63
N ARG A 107 3.31 -19.46 -8.50
CA ARG A 107 4.18 -20.60 -8.16
C ARG A 107 5.64 -20.19 -8.05
N LEU A 108 6.09 -19.30 -8.92
CA LEU A 108 7.46 -18.79 -8.95
C LEU A 108 7.77 -17.84 -7.79
N ALA A 109 6.81 -17.01 -7.41
CA ALA A 109 6.93 -16.05 -6.29
C ALA A 109 6.85 -16.71 -4.89
N ARG A 110 7.20 -18.02 -4.77
CA ARG A 110 7.20 -18.76 -3.50
C ARG A 110 8.48 -18.51 -2.69
N GLY A 111 8.39 -18.77 -1.40
CA GLY A 111 9.52 -18.69 -0.47
C GLY A 111 9.85 -17.27 -0.01
N THR A 112 8.91 -16.34 -0.19
CA THR A 112 9.03 -14.95 0.21
C THR A 112 8.60 -14.75 1.67
N VAL A 113 8.95 -13.62 2.27
CA VAL A 113 8.43 -13.21 3.58
C VAL A 113 6.95 -12.77 3.50
N LEU A 114 6.44 -12.54 2.29
CA LEU A 114 5.10 -12.05 2.04
C LEU A 114 4.04 -13.17 2.02
N ASP A 115 2.84 -12.82 2.47
CA ASP A 115 1.70 -13.73 2.44
C ASP A 115 0.84 -13.59 1.16
N LYS A 116 -0.15 -14.48 1.03
CA LYS A 116 -1.08 -14.57 -0.11
C LYS A 116 -2.06 -13.38 -0.22
N ARG A 117 -1.86 -12.28 0.48
CA ARG A 117 -2.68 -11.06 0.39
C ARG A 117 -1.92 -9.90 -0.23
N ALA A 118 -0.64 -10.10 -0.48
CA ALA A 118 0.25 -9.08 -1.00
C ALA A 118 0.01 -8.82 -2.50
N ASN A 119 0.07 -7.56 -2.91
CA ASN A 119 0.07 -7.16 -4.32
C ASN A 119 1.38 -7.58 -4.98
N LEU A 120 1.35 -7.83 -6.30
CA LEU A 120 2.50 -8.34 -7.07
C LEU A 120 3.75 -7.47 -6.93
N TYR A 121 3.63 -6.13 -6.93
CA TYR A 121 4.78 -5.25 -6.80
C TYR A 121 5.56 -5.45 -5.48
N LEU A 122 4.91 -5.93 -4.40
CA LEU A 122 5.60 -6.25 -3.14
C LEU A 122 6.55 -7.45 -3.31
N PHE A 123 6.14 -8.47 -4.07
CA PHE A 123 7.01 -9.60 -4.41
C PHE A 123 8.19 -9.17 -5.28
N PHE A 124 7.96 -8.21 -6.20
CA PHE A 124 9.05 -7.59 -6.97
C PHE A 124 10.05 -6.90 -6.06
N ILE A 125 9.58 -6.04 -5.13
CA ILE A 125 10.47 -5.36 -4.17
C ILE A 125 11.31 -6.38 -3.40
N GLU A 126 10.67 -7.42 -2.83
CA GLU A 126 11.37 -8.44 -2.05
C GLU A 126 12.45 -9.16 -2.86
N LYS A 127 12.14 -9.61 -4.08
CA LYS A 127 13.13 -10.27 -4.94
C LYS A 127 14.25 -9.30 -5.32
N CYS A 128 13.94 -8.07 -5.68
CA CYS A 128 14.94 -7.06 -5.99
C CYS A 128 15.89 -6.79 -4.81
N LEU A 129 15.40 -6.75 -3.57
CA LEU A 129 16.25 -6.59 -2.39
C LEU A 129 17.27 -7.72 -2.24
N ARG A 130 16.92 -8.96 -2.65
CA ARG A 130 17.88 -10.08 -2.66
C ARG A 130 18.92 -9.95 -3.76
N LEU A 131 18.52 -9.45 -4.92
CA LEU A 131 19.38 -9.28 -6.09
C LEU A 131 20.30 -8.04 -6.03
N LEU A 132 20.15 -7.16 -5.03
CA LEU A 132 21.06 -6.03 -4.85
C LEU A 132 22.42 -6.48 -4.31
N GLU A 133 23.49 -5.94 -4.87
CA GLU A 133 24.82 -5.98 -4.28
C GLU A 133 24.87 -5.26 -2.94
N PRO A 134 25.86 -5.51 -2.06
CA PRO A 134 26.14 -4.63 -0.94
C PRO A 134 26.41 -3.19 -1.44
N GLY A 135 25.68 -2.21 -0.88
CA GLY A 135 25.71 -0.82 -1.39
C GLY A 135 24.88 -0.58 -2.65
N GLY A 136 24.22 -1.62 -3.17
CA GLY A 136 23.34 -1.49 -4.33
C GLY A 136 22.07 -0.69 -4.03
N GLU A 137 21.45 -0.17 -5.09
CA GLU A 137 20.28 0.71 -5.01
C GLU A 137 19.07 0.16 -5.76
N LEU A 138 17.89 0.34 -5.18
CA LEU A 138 16.60 0.05 -5.80
C LEU A 138 15.81 1.34 -5.99
N ILE A 139 15.45 1.64 -7.22
CA ILE A 139 14.73 2.87 -7.59
C ILE A 139 13.42 2.48 -8.25
N PHE A 140 12.33 2.61 -7.50
CA PHE A 140 11.02 2.21 -7.98
C PHE A 140 10.01 3.35 -7.89
N ILE A 141 9.01 3.30 -8.78
CA ILE A 141 7.72 3.96 -8.58
C ILE A 141 6.71 2.90 -8.20
N THR A 142 5.99 3.10 -7.10
CA THR A 142 4.98 2.15 -6.60
C THR A 142 3.86 2.89 -5.87
N PRO A 143 2.68 2.26 -5.69
CA PRO A 143 1.71 2.75 -4.72
C PRO A 143 2.37 2.91 -3.35
N ARG A 144 2.22 4.09 -2.72
CA ARG A 144 2.82 4.39 -1.39
C ARG A 144 2.18 3.59 -0.24
N ASP A 145 1.08 2.88 -0.52
CA ASP A 145 0.36 2.08 0.47
C ASP A 145 1.24 1.00 1.12
N PHE A 146 2.30 0.53 0.44
CA PHE A 146 3.21 -0.45 1.02
C PHE A 146 3.81 0.00 2.36
N LEU A 147 4.01 1.30 2.55
CA LEU A 147 4.54 1.84 3.81
C LEU A 147 3.68 1.46 5.03
N LYS A 148 2.37 1.26 4.83
CA LYS A 148 1.38 1.07 5.91
C LYS A 148 0.49 -0.16 5.74
N ALA A 149 0.57 -0.87 4.62
CA ALA A 149 -0.27 -2.03 4.36
C ALA A 149 0.08 -3.19 5.30
N THR A 150 -0.93 -3.81 5.89
CA THR A 150 -0.74 -4.98 6.77
C THR A 150 -0.02 -6.12 6.06
N SER A 151 -0.30 -6.33 4.77
CA SER A 151 0.37 -7.35 3.94
C SER A 151 1.84 -7.04 3.66
N ALA A 152 2.28 -5.79 3.82
CA ALA A 152 3.67 -5.37 3.61
C ALA A 152 4.52 -5.36 4.90
N VAL A 153 3.92 -5.64 6.07
CA VAL A 153 4.64 -5.59 7.36
C VAL A 153 5.94 -6.39 7.37
N PRO A 154 5.99 -7.66 6.91
CA PRO A 154 7.26 -8.41 6.91
C PRO A 154 8.30 -7.80 5.95
N LEU A 155 7.86 -7.33 4.78
CA LEU A 155 8.73 -6.66 3.81
C LEU A 155 9.29 -5.34 4.36
N ASN A 156 8.47 -4.55 5.03
CA ASN A 156 8.88 -3.28 5.61
C ASN A 156 9.96 -3.46 6.69
N ARG A 157 9.84 -4.49 7.52
CA ARG A 157 10.87 -4.86 8.50
C ARG A 157 12.16 -5.27 7.80
N LEU A 158 12.07 -6.14 6.79
CA LEU A 158 13.21 -6.55 5.98
C LEU A 158 13.90 -5.33 5.33
N MET A 159 13.14 -4.42 4.72
CA MET A 159 13.70 -3.19 4.14
C MET A 159 14.41 -2.35 5.21
N PHE A 160 13.79 -2.18 6.37
CA PHE A 160 14.40 -1.40 7.44
C PHE A 160 15.67 -2.07 7.99
N GLU A 161 15.73 -3.37 8.08
CA GLU A 161 16.92 -4.12 8.48
C GLU A 161 18.06 -4.01 7.46
N LEU A 162 17.73 -4.15 6.17
CA LEU A 162 18.71 -4.20 5.09
C LEU A 162 19.28 -2.84 4.69
N GLY A 163 18.57 -1.73 4.93
CA GLY A 163 19.03 -0.42 4.45
C GLY A 163 18.07 0.72 4.74
N THR A 164 18.21 1.79 3.98
CA THR A 164 17.46 3.04 4.12
C THR A 164 16.82 3.43 2.78
N ILE A 165 15.57 3.91 2.83
CA ILE A 165 15.01 4.70 1.73
C ILE A 165 15.66 6.09 1.81
N THR A 166 16.60 6.38 0.92
CA THR A 166 17.40 7.59 0.94
C THR A 166 16.75 8.78 0.24
N GLU A 167 15.91 8.51 -0.75
CA GLU A 167 15.06 9.50 -1.42
C GLU A 167 13.63 8.99 -1.49
N PHE A 168 12.67 9.89 -1.25
CA PHE A 168 11.23 9.59 -1.36
C PHE A 168 10.48 10.80 -1.89
N ILE A 169 9.81 10.65 -3.03
CA ILE A 169 8.95 11.65 -3.64
C ILE A 169 7.51 11.14 -3.57
N ASP A 170 6.72 11.68 -2.67
CA ASP A 170 5.28 11.43 -2.62
C ASP A 170 4.61 12.21 -3.74
N LEU A 171 4.10 11.52 -4.75
CA LEU A 171 3.45 12.16 -5.90
C LEU A 171 2.05 12.71 -5.58
N GLY A 172 1.47 12.31 -4.43
CA GLY A 172 0.17 12.80 -3.99
C GLY A 172 -0.92 12.62 -5.05
N ASP A 173 -1.60 13.73 -5.35
CA ASP A 173 -2.65 13.80 -6.39
C ASP A 173 -2.09 14.41 -7.71
N LEU A 174 -0.79 14.33 -7.97
CA LEU A 174 -0.17 14.84 -9.19
C LEU A 174 -0.66 14.05 -10.42
N HIS A 175 -1.26 14.73 -11.38
CA HIS A 175 -1.77 14.13 -12.59
C HIS A 175 -0.66 13.98 -13.65
N LEU A 176 -0.02 12.82 -13.70
CA LEU A 176 0.98 12.46 -14.72
C LEU A 176 0.64 11.19 -15.49
N PHE A 177 -0.42 10.50 -15.11
CA PHE A 177 -0.92 9.31 -15.79
C PHE A 177 -2.31 9.59 -16.35
N ASP A 178 -2.59 9.17 -17.57
CA ASP A 178 -3.87 9.42 -18.26
C ASP A 178 -5.05 8.65 -17.62
N ASP A 179 -4.78 7.48 -17.03
CA ASP A 179 -5.79 6.64 -16.37
C ASP A 179 -5.51 6.48 -14.87
N ALA A 180 -6.41 7.00 -14.03
CA ALA A 180 -6.53 6.84 -12.58
C ALA A 180 -5.22 6.55 -11.82
N THR A 181 -4.61 7.58 -11.28
CA THR A 181 -3.36 7.49 -10.52
C THR A 181 -3.61 6.85 -9.16
N PRO A 182 -3.13 5.64 -8.88
CA PRO A 182 -2.98 5.26 -7.49
C PRO A 182 -2.00 6.25 -6.83
N ASN A 183 -2.22 6.60 -5.56
CA ASN A 183 -1.29 7.42 -4.77
C ASN A 183 0.12 6.81 -4.79
N CYS A 184 0.89 7.12 -5.84
CA CYS A 184 2.22 6.58 -6.06
C CYS A 184 3.30 7.43 -5.38
N ALA A 185 4.45 6.81 -5.17
CA ALA A 185 5.67 7.47 -4.78
C ALA A 185 6.83 6.94 -5.61
N ILE A 186 7.78 7.82 -5.94
CA ILE A 186 9.11 7.46 -6.45
C ILE A 186 10.04 7.39 -5.25
N TRP A 187 10.81 6.33 -5.14
CA TRP A 187 11.72 6.17 -4.02
C TRP A 187 13.00 5.45 -4.42
N ARG A 188 14.08 5.79 -3.73
CA ARG A 188 15.38 5.13 -3.83
C ARG A 188 15.73 4.52 -2.48
N PHE A 189 16.02 3.23 -2.50
CA PHE A 189 16.52 2.47 -1.35
C PHE A 189 17.99 2.13 -1.59
N GLU A 190 18.81 2.16 -0.54
CA GLU A 190 20.21 1.78 -0.60
C GLU A 190 20.48 0.67 0.44
N ARG A 191 20.92 -0.49 -0.07
CA ARG A 191 21.28 -1.65 0.74
C ARG A 191 22.55 -1.38 1.52
N GLY A 192 22.53 -1.64 2.83
CA GLY A 192 23.66 -1.41 3.74
C GLY A 192 23.77 0.01 4.27
N ASN A 193 22.98 0.96 3.76
CA ASN A 193 22.91 2.30 4.33
C ASN A 193 22.05 2.28 5.60
N LEU A 194 22.66 2.51 6.76
CA LEU A 194 22.00 2.53 8.07
C LEU A 194 21.90 3.94 8.67
N THR A 195 22.11 4.99 7.88
CA THR A 195 22.03 6.39 8.34
C THR A 195 20.64 6.81 8.79
N ARG A 196 19.61 6.16 8.28
CA ARG A 196 18.20 6.47 8.54
C ARG A 196 17.80 7.90 8.15
N GLN A 197 18.49 8.46 7.17
CA GLN A 197 18.20 9.79 6.65
C GLN A 197 17.61 9.70 5.25
N THR A 198 16.54 10.45 5.02
CA THR A 198 15.81 10.47 3.75
C THR A 198 15.65 11.91 3.28
N ARG A 199 15.98 12.16 2.03
CA ARG A 199 15.51 13.35 1.30
C ARG A 199 14.07 13.08 0.86
N TYR A 200 13.15 13.88 1.37
CA TYR A 200 11.71 13.70 1.17
C TYR A 200 11.11 14.90 0.45
N ALA A 201 10.32 14.66 -0.58
CA ALA A 201 9.48 15.66 -1.22
C ALA A 201 8.03 15.18 -1.25
N ALA A 202 7.08 16.09 -1.09
CA ALA A 202 5.66 15.84 -1.30
C ALA A 202 5.15 16.78 -2.38
N LEU A 203 4.54 16.21 -3.39
CA LEU A 203 3.90 16.92 -4.49
C LEU A 203 2.37 16.81 -4.35
N GLY A 204 1.65 17.66 -5.03
CA GLY A 204 0.19 17.69 -4.99
C GLY A 204 -0.41 18.11 -6.32
N PHE A 205 -1.71 18.30 -6.33
CA PHE A 205 -2.51 18.60 -7.53
C PHE A 205 -2.02 19.84 -8.32
N ALA A 206 -1.46 20.84 -7.62
CA ALA A 206 -0.99 22.07 -8.25
C ALA A 206 0.43 21.99 -8.82
N ASP A 207 1.14 20.88 -8.55
CA ASP A 207 2.50 20.68 -9.02
C ASP A 207 2.52 20.17 -10.47
N THR A 208 3.66 20.35 -11.13
CA THR A 208 3.85 20.06 -12.56
C THR A 208 5.06 19.17 -12.80
N ALA A 209 5.32 18.83 -14.06
CA ALA A 209 6.52 18.09 -14.45
C ALA A 209 7.81 18.85 -14.11
N GLU A 210 7.80 20.19 -14.12
CA GLU A 210 8.94 21.02 -13.71
C GLU A 210 9.23 20.86 -12.21
N THR A 211 8.17 20.83 -11.37
CA THR A 211 8.33 20.55 -9.93
C THR A 211 8.91 19.15 -9.70
N LEU A 212 8.44 18.17 -10.47
CA LEU A 212 8.99 16.80 -10.42
C LEU A 212 10.46 16.74 -10.87
N ALA A 213 10.87 17.56 -11.84
CA ALA A 213 12.25 17.63 -12.30
C ALA A 213 13.22 18.22 -11.27
N ALA A 214 12.72 19.04 -10.33
CA ALA A 214 13.45 19.66 -9.21
C ALA A 214 12.60 19.63 -7.94
N PRO A 215 12.42 18.45 -7.31
CA PRO A 215 11.53 18.31 -6.16
C PRO A 215 11.94 19.18 -4.98
N PRO A 216 10.97 19.72 -4.20
CA PRO A 216 11.23 20.55 -3.02
C PRO A 216 11.69 19.69 -1.85
N TRP A 217 12.95 19.28 -1.87
CA TRP A 217 13.52 18.36 -0.91
C TRP A 217 13.57 18.92 0.51
N GLY A 218 13.20 18.09 1.47
CA GLY A 218 13.41 18.32 2.90
C GLY A 218 13.94 17.06 3.57
N GLU A 219 14.72 17.23 4.63
CA GLU A 219 15.27 16.12 5.39
C GLU A 219 14.22 15.45 6.27
N ARG A 220 14.26 14.12 6.34
CA ARG A 220 13.42 13.28 7.21
C ARG A 220 14.24 12.15 7.83
N ARG A 221 13.74 11.66 8.95
CA ARG A 221 14.22 10.41 9.57
C ARG A 221 13.41 9.25 9.02
N PHE A 222 14.07 8.20 8.57
CA PHE A 222 13.48 6.94 8.17
C PHE A 222 13.32 6.03 9.38
N LEU A 223 12.12 5.65 9.72
CA LEU A 223 11.77 4.87 10.90
C LEU A 223 10.89 3.69 10.54
N GLU A 224 10.99 2.63 11.33
CA GLU A 224 10.04 1.53 11.37
C GLU A 224 9.28 1.55 12.70
N SER A 225 7.96 1.38 12.67
CA SER A 225 7.14 1.23 13.86
C SER A 225 5.96 0.31 13.60
N GLY A 226 5.91 -0.82 14.30
CA GLY A 226 4.83 -1.81 14.16
C GLY A 226 4.72 -2.44 12.77
N GLY A 227 5.81 -2.50 12.01
CA GLY A 227 5.84 -2.98 10.64
C GLY A 227 5.48 -1.91 9.59
N HIS A 228 5.34 -0.66 10.00
CA HIS A 228 5.12 0.47 9.09
C HIS A 228 6.39 1.28 8.90
N LEU A 229 6.64 1.75 7.68
CA LEU A 229 7.74 2.66 7.37
C LEU A 229 7.24 4.11 7.44
N LEU A 230 7.99 4.95 8.12
CA LEU A 230 7.61 6.33 8.40
C LEU A 230 8.75 7.30 8.08
N PHE A 231 8.39 8.52 7.68
CA PHE A 231 9.31 9.63 7.46
C PHE A 231 8.95 10.78 8.41
N THR A 232 9.78 11.06 9.40
CA THR A 232 9.53 12.06 10.43
C THR A 232 10.48 13.24 10.34
N ARG A 233 10.05 14.43 10.77
CA ARG A 233 10.90 15.64 10.81
C ARG A 233 11.85 15.67 12.00
N HIS A 234 11.42 15.02 13.06
CA HIS A 234 12.10 15.04 14.35
C HIS A 234 12.21 13.63 14.91
N ASP A 235 13.15 13.41 15.82
CA ASP A 235 13.16 12.23 16.65
C ASP A 235 12.07 12.39 17.72
N TYR A 236 11.22 11.38 17.84
CA TYR A 236 10.17 11.33 18.84
C TYR A 236 10.56 10.26 19.86
N PRO A 237 11.09 10.65 21.05
CA PRO A 237 11.55 9.69 22.05
C PRO A 237 10.41 8.90 22.69
N LEU A 238 9.18 9.44 22.63
CA LEU A 238 7.98 8.82 23.16
C LEU A 238 7.06 8.40 21.99
N ARG A 239 6.68 7.14 21.94
CA ARG A 239 5.71 6.63 20.98
C ARG A 239 4.30 6.73 21.57
N LEU A 240 3.30 6.90 20.72
CA LEU A 240 1.91 6.85 21.17
C LEU A 240 1.59 5.53 21.89
N SER A 241 2.17 4.42 21.42
CA SER A 241 2.03 3.10 22.06
C SER A 241 2.57 3.00 23.48
N ASP A 242 3.46 3.92 23.90
CA ASP A 242 4.05 3.92 25.24
C ASP A 242 3.12 4.58 26.27
N ILE A 243 2.17 5.39 25.81
CA ILE A 243 1.24 6.15 26.66
C ILE A 243 -0.24 5.83 26.40
N ALA A 244 -0.56 5.23 25.27
CA ALA A 244 -1.94 4.93 24.88
C ALA A 244 -2.01 3.69 23.97
N PHE A 245 -3.13 3.02 23.95
CA PHE A 245 -3.40 2.04 22.92
C PHE A 245 -4.57 2.48 22.05
N VAL A 246 -4.39 2.34 20.74
CA VAL A 246 -5.39 2.72 19.75
C VAL A 246 -6.34 1.54 19.53
N LYS A 247 -7.63 1.81 19.61
CA LYS A 247 -8.70 0.87 19.29
C LYS A 247 -9.60 1.45 18.21
N VAL A 248 -10.13 0.58 17.40
CA VAL A 248 -11.10 0.94 16.35
C VAL A 248 -12.51 0.85 16.92
N GLY A 249 -13.39 1.73 16.45
CA GLY A 249 -14.79 1.76 16.84
C GLY A 249 -15.58 0.54 16.36
N ALA A 250 -16.82 0.49 16.77
CA ALA A 250 -17.78 -0.47 16.26
C ALA A 250 -17.99 -0.29 14.76
N VAL A 251 -18.46 -1.30 14.08
CA VAL A 251 -18.82 -1.24 12.66
C VAL A 251 -20.13 -1.96 12.44
N SER A 252 -21.14 -1.21 12.07
CA SER A 252 -22.46 -1.76 11.72
C SER A 252 -22.45 -2.33 10.28
N GLY A 253 -21.78 -1.64 9.37
CA GLY A 253 -21.78 -1.90 7.92
C GLY A 253 -23.06 -1.48 7.22
N ALA A 254 -23.94 -0.77 7.92
CA ALA A 254 -25.18 -0.19 7.41
C ALA A 254 -25.66 0.91 8.37
N ASP A 255 -24.82 1.91 8.62
CA ASP A 255 -25.04 2.95 9.63
C ASP A 255 -26.38 3.67 9.46
N ASP A 256 -26.84 3.82 8.23
CA ASP A 256 -28.13 4.39 7.87
C ASP A 256 -29.33 3.60 8.41
N LEU A 257 -29.19 2.29 8.59
CA LEU A 257 -30.22 1.42 9.15
C LEU A 257 -30.15 1.32 10.69
N TYR A 258 -28.96 1.46 11.24
CA TYR A 258 -28.77 1.39 12.69
C TYR A 258 -28.92 2.75 13.37
N THR A 259 -28.84 3.87 12.66
CA THR A 259 -29.10 5.19 13.23
C THR A 259 -30.61 5.44 13.27
N SER A 260 -31.16 5.62 14.47
CA SER A 260 -32.58 5.86 14.66
C SER A 260 -32.84 6.55 16.00
N ASP A 261 -33.44 7.74 15.97
CA ASP A 261 -33.84 8.44 17.17
C ASP A 261 -34.99 7.71 17.92
N ALA A 262 -35.86 7.04 17.17
CA ALA A 262 -37.02 6.35 17.70
C ALA A 262 -36.70 4.94 18.27
N ALA A 263 -35.90 4.15 17.51
CA ALA A 263 -35.59 2.77 17.87
C ALA A 263 -34.20 2.58 18.49
N GLY A 264 -33.35 3.61 18.43
CA GLY A 264 -32.01 3.58 19.00
C GLY A 264 -32.03 3.41 20.51
N ASN A 265 -31.15 2.58 21.02
CA ASN A 265 -31.06 2.24 22.45
C ASN A 265 -29.74 2.70 23.10
N ARG A 266 -28.75 3.12 22.29
CA ARG A 266 -27.46 3.68 22.78
C ARG A 266 -27.02 4.89 21.96
N ASP A 267 -26.34 5.81 22.64
CA ASP A 267 -25.69 6.95 22.00
C ASP A 267 -24.26 6.59 21.64
N PHE A 268 -23.83 6.95 20.43
CA PHE A 268 -22.49 6.70 19.92
C PHE A 268 -21.79 7.97 19.49
N VAL A 269 -20.49 8.06 19.79
CA VAL A 269 -19.58 8.99 19.16
C VAL A 269 -19.30 8.49 17.75
N CYS A 270 -19.57 9.31 16.74
CA CYS A 270 -19.46 8.99 15.33
C CYS A 270 -18.52 9.96 14.63
N SER A 271 -18.24 9.72 13.36
CA SER A 271 -17.40 10.58 12.53
C SER A 271 -17.92 12.03 12.43
N SER A 272 -19.23 12.26 12.58
CA SER A 272 -19.85 13.59 12.60
C SER A 272 -19.64 14.34 13.92
N THR A 273 -19.48 13.65 15.04
CA THR A 273 -19.37 14.25 16.38
C THR A 273 -18.24 15.28 16.48
N VAL A 274 -17.15 15.10 15.73
CA VAL A 274 -16.05 16.07 15.66
C VAL A 274 -16.48 17.45 15.11
N ALA A 275 -17.61 17.52 14.42
CA ALA A 275 -18.11 18.75 13.78
C ALA A 275 -19.11 19.50 14.65
N ASP A 276 -20.01 18.75 15.28
CA ASP A 276 -21.18 19.31 15.97
C ASP A 276 -21.20 19.01 17.49
N GLY A 277 -20.31 18.14 17.97
CA GLY A 277 -20.24 17.68 19.34
C GLY A 277 -21.39 16.73 19.73
N LEU A 278 -22.23 16.30 18.78
CA LEU A 278 -23.42 15.50 19.06
C LEU A 278 -23.14 14.02 18.82
N THR A 279 -23.68 13.18 19.72
CA THR A 279 -23.75 11.74 19.52
C THR A 279 -24.88 11.38 18.55
N ARG A 280 -24.82 10.18 18.01
CA ARG A 280 -25.93 9.59 17.28
C ARG A 280 -26.57 8.49 18.08
N ARG A 281 -27.89 8.48 18.11
CA ARG A 281 -28.65 7.41 18.74
C ARG A 281 -28.78 6.24 17.77
N MET A 282 -28.25 5.07 18.20
CA MET A 282 -28.13 3.89 17.33
C MET A 282 -28.72 2.65 17.98
N ILE A 283 -29.15 1.71 17.13
CA ILE A 283 -29.67 0.41 17.55
C ILE A 283 -28.47 -0.49 17.82
N TRP A 284 -28.14 -0.70 19.09
CA TRP A 284 -27.14 -1.68 19.50
C TRP A 284 -27.80 -3.03 19.76
N CYS A 285 -27.19 -4.10 19.25
CA CYS A 285 -27.71 -5.48 19.38
C CYS A 285 -26.67 -6.34 20.08
N GLU A 286 -27.07 -6.96 21.17
CA GLU A 286 -26.22 -7.91 21.88
C GLU A 286 -26.35 -9.33 21.30
N PRO A 287 -25.27 -10.11 21.29
CA PRO A 287 -25.36 -11.53 20.94
C PRO A 287 -26.31 -12.29 21.84
N GLY A 288 -27.22 -13.07 21.24
CA GLY A 288 -28.22 -13.86 21.98
C GLY A 288 -29.59 -13.19 22.13
N GLU A 289 -29.68 -11.90 21.83
CA GLU A 289 -30.97 -11.19 21.78
C GLU A 289 -31.65 -11.38 20.41
N PRO A 290 -33.00 -11.34 20.37
CA PRO A 290 -33.73 -11.39 19.10
C PRO A 290 -33.46 -10.12 18.27
N PRO A 291 -33.68 -10.19 16.91
CA PRO A 291 -33.55 -9.03 16.08
C PRO A 291 -34.54 -7.92 16.46
N PRO A 292 -34.08 -6.66 16.57
CA PRO A 292 -34.96 -5.52 16.79
C PRO A 292 -36.02 -5.38 15.69
N GLU A 293 -37.27 -5.05 16.04
CA GLU A 293 -38.35 -4.90 15.05
C GLU A 293 -38.01 -3.93 13.94
N ALA A 294 -37.34 -2.82 14.24
CA ALA A 294 -36.92 -1.81 13.28
C ALA A 294 -35.98 -2.35 12.20
N LEU A 295 -35.25 -3.44 12.45
CA LEU A 295 -34.32 -4.04 11.50
C LEU A 295 -34.95 -5.17 10.65
N LEU A 296 -36.11 -5.72 11.06
CA LEU A 296 -36.76 -6.84 10.35
C LEU A 296 -37.00 -6.57 8.86
N PRO A 297 -37.50 -5.38 8.43
CA PRO A 297 -37.70 -5.08 7.00
C PRO A 297 -36.42 -5.08 6.18
N HIS A 298 -35.26 -4.99 6.80
CA HIS A 298 -33.94 -4.82 6.14
C HIS A 298 -33.08 -6.08 6.19
N LYS A 299 -33.64 -7.23 6.56
CA LYS A 299 -32.91 -8.49 6.75
C LYS A 299 -32.02 -8.88 5.58
N GLU A 300 -32.54 -8.88 4.35
CA GLU A 300 -31.77 -9.28 3.15
C GLU A 300 -30.55 -8.39 2.93
N ARG A 301 -30.73 -7.06 3.07
CA ARG A 301 -29.63 -6.11 2.96
C ARG A 301 -28.58 -6.33 4.07
N LEU A 302 -29.03 -6.63 5.30
CA LEU A 302 -28.14 -6.86 6.43
C LEU A 302 -27.38 -8.18 6.33
N ILE A 303 -27.96 -9.22 5.76
CA ILE A 303 -27.26 -10.49 5.46
C ILE A 303 -26.19 -10.27 4.40
N SER A 304 -26.42 -9.43 3.40
CA SER A 304 -25.49 -9.20 2.27
C SER A 304 -24.25 -8.37 2.62
N ARG A 305 -24.13 -7.85 3.87
CA ARG A 305 -22.94 -7.07 4.30
C ARG A 305 -21.66 -7.91 4.23
N ARG A 306 -20.56 -7.31 3.76
CA ARG A 306 -19.28 -8.00 3.53
C ARG A 306 -18.24 -7.81 4.63
N ILE A 307 -18.67 -7.54 5.89
CA ILE A 307 -17.74 -7.32 7.01
C ILE A 307 -17.33 -8.66 7.63
N LYS A 308 -18.30 -9.54 7.81
CA LYS A 308 -18.15 -10.92 8.30
C LYS A 308 -19.26 -11.78 7.68
N PRO A 309 -19.17 -13.11 7.74
CA PRO A 309 -20.30 -13.97 7.35
C PRO A 309 -21.52 -13.71 8.23
N TYR A 310 -22.65 -13.38 7.61
CA TYR A 310 -23.94 -13.24 8.27
C TYR A 310 -24.85 -14.39 7.86
N THR A 311 -25.70 -14.83 8.80
CA THR A 311 -26.61 -15.96 8.66
C THR A 311 -27.98 -15.58 9.18
N GLU A 312 -28.93 -16.50 9.07
CA GLU A 312 -30.28 -16.37 9.66
C GLU A 312 -30.29 -16.11 11.18
N THR A 313 -29.19 -16.45 11.86
CA THR A 313 -29.09 -16.37 13.32
C THR A 313 -28.27 -15.20 13.85
N ASN A 314 -27.69 -14.35 12.98
CA ASN A 314 -26.81 -13.27 13.41
C ASN A 314 -26.85 -12.00 12.54
N TRP A 315 -27.73 -11.92 11.56
CA TRP A 315 -27.78 -10.85 10.55
C TRP A 315 -28.02 -9.45 11.13
N TRP A 316 -28.65 -9.34 12.30
CA TRP A 316 -28.93 -8.08 12.99
C TRP A 316 -27.75 -7.59 13.85
N LEU A 317 -26.74 -8.41 14.08
CA LEU A 317 -25.60 -8.05 14.90
C LEU A 317 -24.65 -7.11 14.14
N TRP A 318 -23.99 -6.25 14.84
CA TRP A 318 -22.93 -5.43 14.31
C TRP A 318 -21.77 -6.29 13.78
N GLY A 319 -21.07 -5.79 12.79
CA GLY A 319 -19.92 -6.48 12.18
C GLY A 319 -18.77 -6.61 13.15
N ARG A 320 -18.54 -5.55 13.94
CA ARG A 320 -17.53 -5.50 15.00
C ARG A 320 -18.05 -4.64 16.15
N GLY A 321 -17.74 -5.04 17.38
CA GLY A 321 -17.94 -4.23 18.59
C GLY A 321 -16.83 -3.19 18.78
N TYR A 322 -16.93 -2.42 19.85
CA TYR A 322 -15.93 -1.47 20.30
C TYR A 322 -15.28 -1.94 21.60
N TYR A 323 -14.13 -1.33 21.93
CA TYR A 323 -13.43 -1.63 23.18
C TYR A 323 -14.08 -0.88 24.35
N VAL A 324 -14.58 -1.63 25.32
CA VAL A 324 -15.14 -1.07 26.56
C VAL A 324 -14.03 -0.85 27.59
N SER A 325 -13.96 0.35 28.16
CA SER A 325 -12.95 0.73 29.15
C SER A 325 -13.44 1.96 29.93
N ASP A 326 -13.04 2.05 31.19
CA ASP A 326 -13.25 3.23 32.04
C ASP A 326 -12.09 4.23 31.97
N LEU A 327 -11.05 3.92 31.18
CA LEU A 327 -9.89 4.80 31.01
C LEU A 327 -10.28 6.07 30.20
N PRO A 328 -9.65 7.21 30.52
CA PRO A 328 -9.78 8.41 29.70
C PRO A 328 -9.46 8.11 28.25
N ARG A 329 -10.22 8.71 27.31
CA ARG A 329 -10.04 8.46 25.88
C ARG A 329 -10.09 9.74 25.07
N VAL A 330 -9.34 9.71 23.98
CA VAL A 330 -9.35 10.70 22.93
C VAL A 330 -9.85 10.03 21.66
N TYR A 331 -10.85 10.61 21.05
CA TYR A 331 -11.40 10.14 19.79
C TYR A 331 -10.62 10.75 18.63
N VAL A 332 -10.49 9.99 17.56
CA VAL A 332 -9.89 10.45 16.32
C VAL A 332 -10.70 9.98 15.13
N ASN A 333 -11.06 10.90 14.25
CA ASN A 333 -11.68 10.54 12.99
C ASN A 333 -10.60 10.07 12.00
N GLY A 334 -10.56 8.78 11.72
CA GLY A 334 -9.54 8.14 10.90
C GLY A 334 -9.63 8.47 9.40
N LYS A 335 -10.77 9.02 8.92
CA LYS A 335 -11.01 9.38 7.52
C LYS A 335 -11.36 10.87 7.41
N THR A 336 -10.42 11.74 7.75
CA THR A 336 -10.65 13.19 7.72
C THR A 336 -9.46 13.91 7.09
N ARG A 337 -9.74 15.06 6.43
CA ARG A 337 -8.75 16.04 5.97
C ARG A 337 -8.56 17.19 6.96
N ARG A 338 -9.17 17.12 8.15
CA ARG A 338 -9.02 18.14 9.19
C ARG A 338 -7.62 18.10 9.79
N ALA A 339 -7.03 19.26 9.99
CA ALA A 339 -5.71 19.40 10.61
C ALA A 339 -5.70 18.97 12.09
N GLN A 340 -6.84 19.08 12.76
CA GLN A 340 -7.05 18.64 14.15
C GLN A 340 -8.20 17.63 14.20
N PRO A 341 -7.93 16.34 13.98
CA PRO A 341 -8.95 15.31 13.96
C PRO A 341 -9.29 14.76 15.35
N PHE A 342 -8.57 15.19 16.39
CA PHE A 342 -8.69 14.67 17.76
C PHE A 342 -9.71 15.49 18.56
N PHE A 343 -10.52 14.79 19.37
CA PHE A 343 -11.48 15.43 20.27
C PHE A 343 -11.75 14.54 21.49
N VAL A 344 -12.33 15.13 22.53
CA VAL A 344 -12.75 14.45 23.75
C VAL A 344 -14.28 14.50 23.83
N HIS A 345 -14.89 13.46 24.33
CA HIS A 345 -16.33 13.36 24.54
C HIS A 345 -16.62 12.41 25.70
N ASP A 346 -17.67 12.70 26.48
CA ASP A 346 -18.04 11.91 27.67
C ASP A 346 -18.70 10.58 27.31
N CYS A 347 -19.35 10.47 26.17
CA CYS A 347 -19.92 9.21 25.69
C CYS A 347 -18.83 8.20 25.39
N THR A 348 -18.99 6.98 25.92
CA THR A 348 -17.97 5.91 25.83
C THR A 348 -18.21 4.91 24.71
N ASN A 349 -19.39 4.93 24.09
CA ASN A 349 -19.66 4.11 22.91
C ASN A 349 -19.20 4.85 21.65
N TYR A 350 -18.59 4.15 20.68
CA TYR A 350 -18.04 4.76 19.47
C TYR A 350 -18.03 3.80 18.29
N ASP A 351 -18.30 4.32 17.12
CA ASP A 351 -18.27 3.64 15.82
C ASP A 351 -17.11 4.07 14.91
#